data_bd175911cc185cfaaa7675375a80b0e9
#
_entry.id   bd175911cc185cfaaa7675375a80b0e9
#
_cell.length_a   1.000
_cell.length_b   1.000
_cell.length_c   1.000
_cell.angle_alpha   90.00
_cell.angle_beta   90.00
_cell.angle_gamma   90.00
#
_symmetry.space_group_name_H-M   'P 1'
#
loop_
_entity.id
_entity.type
_entity.pdbx_description
1 polymer ?
#
loop_
_entity_poly.entity_id
_entity_poly.type
_entity_poly.pdbx_seq_one_letter_code
_entity_poly.pdbx_strand_id
1 'polypeptide(L)' 'IQKKKLSYKEVRELESLPKLIEDLESEVELLQEEVNSPEFFRQEPEETTARLNHLSNQESKLEIAYARWEELEEKQQNLN' A
#
# COMPACT_ATOMS: atom_id res chain seq x y z
N ILE A 1 -34.66 4.86 8.15
CA ILE A 1 -33.46 4.30 7.57
C ILE A 1 -32.26 4.65 8.44
N GLN A 2 -31.65 3.63 8.97
CA GLN A 2 -30.48 3.84 9.81
C GLN A 2 -29.22 3.93 8.95
N LYS A 3 -28.48 5.00 9.15
CA LYS A 3 -27.17 5.14 8.51
C LYS A 3 -26.19 4.26 9.28
N LYS A 4 -25.42 3.48 8.55
CA LYS A 4 -24.40 2.64 9.16
C LYS A 4 -23.21 3.49 9.56
N LYS A 5 -22.90 3.48 10.83
CA LYS A 5 -21.70 4.13 11.32
C LYS A 5 -20.51 3.20 11.09
N LEU A 6 -19.34 3.80 10.95
CA LEU A 6 -18.13 2.99 10.95
C LEU A 6 -18.01 2.28 12.29
N SER A 7 -17.64 1.02 12.28
CA SER A 7 -17.34 0.29 13.50
C SER A 7 -16.07 0.86 14.13
N TYR A 8 -15.89 0.58 15.42
CA TYR A 8 -14.65 1.00 16.10
C TYR A 8 -13.41 0.50 15.37
N LYS A 9 -13.46 -0.74 14.91
CA LYS A 9 -12.39 -1.35 14.15
C LYS A 9 -12.12 -0.61 12.84
N GLU A 10 -13.18 -0.22 12.14
CA GLU A 10 -13.07 0.53 10.90
C GLU A 10 -12.49 1.93 11.12
N VAL A 11 -12.89 2.59 12.20
CA VAL A 11 -12.33 3.90 12.55
C VAL A 11 -10.85 3.79 12.80
N ARG A 12 -10.43 2.77 13.57
CA ARG A 12 -9.01 2.55 13.86
C ARG A 12 -8.24 2.25 12.58
N GLU A 13 -8.82 1.46 11.71
CA GLU A 13 -8.22 1.14 10.41
C GLU A 13 -8.03 2.40 9.58
N LEU A 14 -9.09 3.21 9.46
CA LEU A 14 -9.04 4.44 8.68
C LEU A 14 -7.97 5.41 9.21
N GLU A 15 -7.83 5.49 10.53
CA GLU A 15 -6.81 6.35 11.14
C GLU A 15 -5.39 5.87 10.85
N SER A 16 -5.19 4.56 10.70
CA SER A 16 -3.87 3.97 10.48
C SER A 16 -3.46 3.93 9.01
N LEU A 17 -4.42 3.96 8.09
CA LEU A 17 -4.14 3.80 6.66
C LEU A 17 -3.24 4.87 6.06
N PRO A 18 -3.38 6.19 6.39
CA PRO A 18 -2.49 7.19 5.80
C PRO A 18 -1.02 6.92 6.07
N LYS A 19 -0.69 6.48 7.27
CA LYS A 19 0.71 6.15 7.61
C LYS A 19 1.18 4.91 6.88
N LEU A 20 0.33 3.89 6.80
CA LEU A 20 0.65 2.66 6.06
C LEU A 20 0.89 2.97 4.59
N ILE A 21 0.03 3.78 3.98
CA ILE A 21 0.16 4.17 2.58
C ILE A 21 1.47 4.93 2.36
N GLU A 22 1.77 5.89 3.24
CA GLU A 22 3.00 6.67 3.15
C GLU A 22 4.23 5.77 3.21
N ASP A 23 4.24 4.83 4.16
CA ASP A 23 5.35 3.90 4.32
C ASP A 23 5.51 3.00 3.10
N LEU A 24 4.39 2.50 2.56
CA LEU A 24 4.41 1.65 1.37
C LEU A 24 4.86 2.43 0.13
N GLU A 25 4.42 3.69 -0.02
CA GLU A 25 4.85 4.53 -1.13
C GLU A 25 6.36 4.77 -1.09
N SER A 26 6.90 5.04 0.09
CA SER A 26 8.33 5.25 0.26
C SER A 26 9.13 3.99 -0.08
N GLU A 27 8.65 2.84 0.39
CA GLU A 27 9.32 1.57 0.11
C GLU A 27 9.28 1.22 -1.38
N VAL A 28 8.12 1.39 -2.01
CA VAL A 28 7.97 1.13 -3.45
C VAL A 28 8.91 2.03 -4.24
N GLU A 29 8.99 3.31 -3.88
CA GLU A 29 9.87 4.26 -4.57
C GLU A 29 11.34 3.83 -4.48
N LEU A 30 11.78 3.44 -3.28
CA LEU A 30 13.16 2.97 -3.09
C LEU A 30 13.44 1.71 -3.89
N LEU A 31 12.48 0.78 -3.92
CA LEU A 31 12.65 -0.46 -4.69
C LEU A 31 12.68 -0.18 -6.19
N GLN A 32 11.86 0.75 -6.67
CA GLN A 32 11.87 1.14 -8.08
C GLN A 32 13.22 1.75 -8.48
N GLU A 33 13.78 2.58 -7.62
CA GLU A 33 15.11 3.16 -7.87
C GLU A 33 16.16 2.07 -7.93
N GLU A 34 16.09 1.09 -7.01
CA GLU A 34 17.04 -0.03 -6.99
C GLU A 34 16.97 -0.84 -8.27
N VAL A 35 15.76 -1.23 -8.71
CA VAL A 35 15.64 -2.07 -9.91
C VAL A 35 15.96 -1.32 -11.20
N ASN A 36 15.94 0.01 -11.17
CA ASN A 36 16.28 0.83 -12.31
C ASN A 36 17.76 1.22 -12.35
N SER A 37 18.54 0.82 -11.35
CA SER A 37 19.96 1.13 -11.33
C SER A 37 20.73 0.21 -12.28
N PRO A 38 21.84 0.69 -12.88
CA PRO A 38 22.63 -0.15 -13.79
C PRO A 38 23.20 -1.41 -13.14
N GLU A 39 23.44 -1.36 -11.84
CA GLU A 39 24.04 -2.48 -11.10
C GLU A 39 23.03 -3.57 -10.74
N PHE A 40 21.74 -3.27 -10.83
CA PHE A 40 20.71 -4.19 -10.36
C PHE A 40 20.83 -5.57 -11.02
N PHE A 41 20.98 -5.61 -12.33
CA PHE A 41 21.02 -6.86 -13.07
C PHE A 41 22.41 -7.52 -13.08
N ARG A 42 23.37 -6.92 -12.38
CA ARG A 42 24.70 -7.53 -12.19
C ARG A 42 24.71 -8.48 -11.00
N GLN A 43 23.64 -8.48 -10.21
CA GLN A 43 23.49 -9.39 -9.08
C GLN A 43 23.19 -10.81 -9.58
N GLU A 44 23.26 -11.76 -8.65
CA GLU A 44 22.85 -13.13 -8.95
C GLU A 44 21.38 -13.16 -9.37
N PRO A 45 21.01 -13.99 -10.37
CA PRO A 45 19.61 -14.03 -10.84
C PRO A 45 18.59 -14.29 -9.72
N GLU A 46 18.94 -15.08 -8.72
CA GLU A 46 18.07 -15.38 -7.61
C GLU A 46 17.76 -14.14 -6.78
N GLU A 47 18.78 -13.31 -6.55
CA GLU A 47 18.63 -12.06 -5.81
C GLU A 47 17.79 -11.06 -6.60
N THR A 48 18.04 -10.97 -7.91
CA THR A 48 17.29 -10.10 -8.80
C THR A 48 15.81 -10.47 -8.78
N THR A 49 15.51 -11.77 -8.91
CA THR A 49 14.13 -12.27 -8.89
C THR A 49 13.46 -11.97 -7.55
N ALA A 50 14.17 -12.20 -6.44
CA ALA A 50 13.63 -11.94 -5.11
C ALA A 50 13.27 -10.47 -4.93
N ARG A 51 14.14 -9.55 -5.40
CA ARG A 51 13.87 -8.12 -5.28
C ARG A 51 12.69 -7.68 -6.15
N LEU A 52 12.60 -8.19 -7.36
CA LEU A 52 11.49 -7.89 -8.25
C LEU A 52 10.16 -8.39 -7.68
N ASN A 53 10.18 -9.59 -7.09
CA ASN A 53 8.99 -10.13 -6.43
C ASN A 53 8.60 -9.30 -5.23
N HIS A 54 9.57 -8.84 -4.46
CA HIS A 54 9.31 -7.99 -3.31
C HIS A 54 8.67 -6.67 -3.74
N LEU A 55 9.20 -6.05 -4.79
CA LEU A 55 8.61 -4.83 -5.35
C LEU A 55 7.16 -5.05 -5.76
N SER A 56 6.90 -6.13 -6.50
CA SER A 56 5.57 -6.46 -6.96
C SER A 56 4.60 -6.66 -5.77
N ASN A 57 5.06 -7.35 -4.73
CA ASN A 57 4.25 -7.57 -3.53
C ASN A 57 3.92 -6.27 -2.82
N GLN A 58 4.90 -5.37 -2.73
CA GLN A 58 4.67 -4.08 -2.06
C GLN A 58 3.77 -3.16 -2.87
N GLU A 59 3.88 -3.21 -4.20
CA GLU A 59 2.97 -2.48 -5.07
C GLU A 59 1.53 -2.97 -4.91
N SER A 60 1.34 -4.28 -4.79
CA SER A 60 0.02 -4.87 -4.55
C SER A 60 -0.56 -4.45 -3.20
N LYS A 61 0.28 -4.44 -2.17
CA LYS A 61 -0.15 -3.99 -0.84
C LYS A 61 -0.57 -2.53 -0.86
N LEU A 62 0.15 -1.71 -1.62
CA LEU A 62 -0.16 -0.29 -1.74
C LEU A 62 -1.51 -0.09 -2.43
N GLU A 63 -1.78 -0.83 -3.52
CA GLU A 63 -3.06 -0.77 -4.21
C GLU A 63 -4.21 -1.17 -3.28
N ILE A 64 -4.02 -2.24 -2.52
CA ILE A 64 -5.03 -2.72 -1.58
C ILE A 64 -5.28 -1.66 -0.49
N ALA A 65 -4.21 -1.05 0.02
CA ALA A 65 -4.33 -0.03 1.05
C ALA A 65 -5.09 1.20 0.54
N TYR A 66 -4.81 1.65 -0.69
CA TYR A 66 -5.52 2.76 -1.31
C TYR A 66 -7.00 2.43 -1.49
N ALA A 67 -7.30 1.24 -2.02
CA ALA A 67 -8.67 0.82 -2.25
C ALA A 67 -9.46 0.77 -0.93
N ARG A 68 -8.82 0.27 0.12
CA ARG A 68 -9.46 0.20 1.43
C ARG A 68 -9.69 1.58 2.02
N TRP A 69 -8.71 2.48 1.86
CA TRP A 69 -8.84 3.85 2.33
C TRP A 69 -10.00 4.56 1.64
N GLU A 70 -10.11 4.44 0.33
CA GLU A 70 -11.20 5.03 -0.44
C GLU A 70 -12.56 4.47 0.00
N GLU A 71 -12.63 3.17 0.21
CA GLU A 71 -13.85 2.50 0.67
C GLU A 71 -14.32 3.05 2.00
N LEU A 72 -13.40 3.18 2.97
CA LEU A 72 -13.73 3.67 4.29
C LEU A 72 -14.05 5.17 4.28
N GLU A 73 -13.35 5.96 3.49
CA GLU A 73 -13.64 7.39 3.34
C GLU A 73 -15.03 7.60 2.75
N GLU A 74 -15.35 6.85 1.71
CA GLU A 74 -16.66 6.92 1.07
C GLU A 74 -17.77 6.51 2.05
N LYS A 75 -17.53 5.44 2.79
CA LYS A 75 -18.48 4.97 3.79
C LYS A 75 -18.71 6.03 4.87
N GLN A 76 -17.64 6.69 5.32
CA GLN A 76 -17.72 7.75 6.29
C GLN A 76 -18.51 8.96 5.76
N GLN A 77 -18.26 9.35 4.53
CA GLN A 77 -18.94 10.47 3.90
C GLN A 77 -20.43 10.20 3.75
N ASN A 78 -20.80 8.96 3.46
CA ASN A 78 -22.20 8.57 3.28
C ASN A 78 -23.00 8.55 4.58
N LEU A 79 -22.32 8.71 5.72
CA LEU A 79 -22.97 8.79 7.01
C LEU A 79 -23.50 10.20 7.32
N ASN A 80 -23.10 11.17 6.55
CA ASN A 80 -23.54 12.55 6.70
C ASN A 80 -24.66 12.86 5.69
#